data_b208dd113dd1c8f3247012df0c995573
#
_entry.id   b208dd113dd1c8f3247012df0c995573
#
_cell.length_a   1.000
_cell.length_b   1.000
_cell.length_c   1.000
_cell.angle_alpha   90.00
_cell.angle_beta   90.00
_cell.angle_gamma   90.00
#
_symmetry.space_group_name_H-M   'P 1'
#
loop_
_entity.id
_entity.type
_entity.pdbx_description
1 polymer ?
#
loop_
_entity_poly.entity_id
_entity_poly.type
_entity_poly.pdbx_seq_one_letter_code
_entity_poly.pdbx_strand_id
1 'polypeptide(L)'
;VEGRTVRIPAELVEWAIKVAPRQIQIYDRRGNPQFQIGAEGDRTRFGIGVTALFYQEPETDTPVLFQRKHMQDLVRVGNKLPHYDMVSTIGIVRDVEDYLTDLVGSLEHFANGIKPMVLLCSDEHKFDDVLRMFETLHGDLGEKPFIIPYFNPVSPLVMNEGTVDKMKIAIERGLPVVVSNYSLSGATTPITPAGTIAVLLAELLAGLVIGQLYKEGAPMLLGMLPVYLDMKTLLNFYDPQSILVS
;
A
#
# COMPACT_ATOMS: atom_id res chain seq x y z
N VAL A 1 21.30 -4.05 -18.02
CA VAL A 1 20.55 -5.22 -17.54
C VAL A 1 21.35 -6.46 -17.87
N GLU A 2 21.66 -7.27 -16.88
CA GLU A 2 22.35 -8.54 -17.05
C GLU A 2 21.41 -9.67 -16.56
N GLY A 3 20.81 -10.40 -17.48
CA GLY A 3 19.77 -11.37 -17.16
C GLY A 3 18.58 -10.68 -16.47
N ARG A 4 18.29 -11.05 -15.21
CA ARG A 4 17.24 -10.43 -14.38
C ARG A 4 17.76 -9.32 -13.44
N THR A 5 19.06 -9.00 -13.49
CA THR A 5 19.65 -7.97 -12.63
C THR A 5 19.64 -6.63 -13.34
N VAL A 6 19.08 -5.63 -12.69
CA VAL A 6 19.05 -4.24 -13.14
C VAL A 6 19.95 -3.39 -12.24
N ARG A 7 20.90 -2.68 -12.82
CA ARG A 7 21.71 -1.67 -12.12
C ARG A 7 21.16 -0.29 -12.45
N ILE A 8 20.78 0.45 -11.42
CA ILE A 8 20.21 1.80 -11.56
C ILE A 8 21.34 2.79 -11.28
N PRO A 9 21.71 3.65 -12.27
CA PRO A 9 22.72 4.69 -12.05
C PRO A 9 22.26 5.73 -11.03
N ALA A 10 23.19 6.34 -10.31
CA ALA A 10 22.88 7.36 -9.31
C ALA A 10 22.15 8.57 -9.90
N GLU A 11 22.54 9.00 -11.08
CA GLU A 11 21.93 10.13 -11.79
C GLU A 11 20.45 9.90 -12.09
N LEU A 12 20.06 8.63 -12.34
CA LEU A 12 18.65 8.26 -12.57
C LEU A 12 17.84 8.30 -11.29
N VAL A 13 18.45 7.93 -10.17
CA VAL A 13 17.83 8.06 -8.84
C VAL A 13 17.62 9.52 -8.46
N GLU A 14 18.66 10.36 -8.65
CA GLU A 14 18.59 11.80 -8.38
C GLU A 14 17.53 12.48 -9.25
N TRP A 15 17.46 12.12 -10.54
CA TRP A 15 16.41 12.58 -11.43
C TRP A 15 15.03 12.20 -10.91
N ALA A 16 14.81 10.95 -10.56
CA ALA A 16 13.51 10.47 -10.07
C ALA A 16 13.06 11.21 -8.79
N ILE A 17 13.99 11.45 -7.86
CA ILE A 17 13.71 12.24 -6.65
C ILE A 17 13.34 13.69 -7.00
N LYS A 18 13.99 14.27 -8.00
CA LYS A 18 13.79 15.67 -8.41
C LYS A 18 12.45 15.89 -9.09
N VAL A 19 12.01 14.95 -9.94
CA VAL A 19 10.77 15.09 -10.73
C VAL A 19 9.52 14.64 -9.97
N ALA A 20 9.66 13.83 -8.93
CA ALA A 20 8.54 13.40 -8.11
C ALA A 20 7.87 14.60 -7.41
N PRO A 21 6.54 14.70 -7.42
CA PRO A 21 5.83 15.76 -6.73
C PRO A 21 6.02 15.64 -5.21
N ARG A 22 6.29 16.77 -4.56
CA ARG A 22 6.49 16.83 -3.11
C ARG A 22 5.20 16.82 -2.31
N GLN A 23 4.09 17.13 -2.96
CA GLN A 23 2.78 17.24 -2.35
C GLN A 23 1.75 16.49 -3.17
N ILE A 24 0.87 15.74 -2.49
CA ILE A 24 -0.16 14.92 -3.10
C ILE A 24 -1.49 15.24 -2.43
N GLN A 25 -2.45 15.77 -3.19
CA GLN A 25 -3.79 16.02 -2.71
C GLN A 25 -4.61 14.73 -2.76
N ILE A 26 -5.23 14.38 -1.64
CA ILE A 26 -6.12 13.21 -1.51
C ILE A 26 -7.55 13.69 -1.27
N TYR A 27 -8.48 13.01 -1.90
CA TYR A 27 -9.91 13.29 -1.86
C TYR A 27 -10.68 12.14 -1.19
N ASP A 28 -11.90 12.43 -0.76
CA ASP A 28 -12.83 11.36 -0.44
C ASP A 28 -13.54 10.83 -1.70
N ARG A 29 -14.29 9.75 -1.56
CA ARG A 29 -15.05 9.15 -2.66
C ARG A 29 -16.10 10.09 -3.30
N ARG A 30 -16.45 11.19 -2.64
CA ARG A 30 -17.38 12.21 -3.15
C ARG A 30 -16.66 13.37 -3.87
N GLY A 31 -15.33 13.29 -3.96
CA GLY A 31 -14.50 14.32 -4.59
C GLY A 31 -14.26 15.55 -3.71
N ASN A 32 -14.51 15.46 -2.39
CA ASN A 32 -14.15 16.52 -1.47
C ASN A 32 -12.69 16.38 -1.05
N PRO A 33 -11.89 17.46 -1.04
CA PRO A 33 -10.52 17.41 -0.58
C PRO A 33 -10.45 17.03 0.91
N GLN A 34 -9.63 16.07 1.26
CA GLN A 34 -9.48 15.58 2.63
C GLN A 34 -8.19 16.08 3.28
N PHE A 35 -7.08 15.84 2.65
CA PHE A 35 -5.77 16.25 3.14
C PHE A 35 -4.74 16.24 2.00
N GLN A 36 -3.64 16.92 2.25
CA GLN A 36 -2.48 16.96 1.35
C GLN A 36 -1.32 16.27 2.07
N ILE A 37 -0.73 15.25 1.43
CA ILE A 37 0.46 14.57 1.94
C ILE A 37 1.70 15.35 1.50
N GLY A 38 2.68 15.54 2.40
CA GLY A 38 3.91 16.26 2.13
C GLY A 38 3.79 17.79 2.23
N ALA A 39 2.68 18.32 2.73
CA ALA A 39 2.55 19.74 3.05
C ALA A 39 3.41 20.10 4.27
N GLU A 40 3.93 21.32 4.30
CA GLU A 40 4.67 21.82 5.45
C GLU A 40 3.76 21.86 6.70
N GLY A 41 4.23 21.27 7.79
CA GLY A 41 3.45 21.18 9.04
C GLY A 41 2.33 20.13 9.00
N ASP A 42 2.29 19.26 7.99
CA ASP A 42 1.30 18.18 7.96
C ASP A 42 1.48 17.23 9.14
N ARG A 43 0.36 16.69 9.61
CA ARG A 43 0.34 15.72 10.71
C ARG A 43 0.42 14.30 10.18
N THR A 44 0.84 13.38 11.03
CA THR A 44 0.73 11.94 10.74
C THR A 44 -0.72 11.56 10.45
N ARG A 45 -0.93 10.80 9.38
CA ARG A 45 -2.23 10.27 8.95
C ARG A 45 -2.37 8.83 9.38
N PHE A 46 -3.52 8.50 9.92
CA PHE A 46 -3.81 7.16 10.40
C PHE A 46 -4.87 6.49 9.55
N GLY A 47 -4.70 5.19 9.34
CA GLY A 47 -5.68 4.34 8.67
C GLY A 47 -5.90 3.04 9.43
N ILE A 48 -7.04 2.41 9.21
CA ILE A 48 -7.30 1.06 9.71
C ILE A 48 -6.43 0.06 8.95
N GLY A 49 -5.94 -0.96 9.65
CA GLY A 49 -4.95 -1.92 9.17
C GLY A 49 -5.35 -2.75 7.95
N VAL A 50 -4.47 -3.65 7.54
CA VAL A 50 -4.48 -4.22 6.20
C VAL A 50 -4.52 -5.75 6.19
N THR A 51 -5.24 -6.29 5.21
CA THR A 51 -5.21 -7.68 4.72
C THR A 51 -5.30 -8.77 5.79
N ALA A 52 -6.15 -8.57 6.80
CA ALA A 52 -6.42 -9.62 7.78
C ALA A 52 -6.99 -10.87 7.10
N LEU A 53 -6.43 -12.04 7.44
CA LEU A 53 -6.93 -13.34 6.98
C LEU A 53 -8.06 -13.87 7.87
N PHE A 54 -8.06 -13.43 9.13
CA PHE A 54 -9.00 -13.85 10.15
C PHE A 54 -9.62 -12.63 10.82
N TYR A 55 -10.83 -12.81 11.29
CA TYR A 55 -11.55 -11.90 12.16
C TYR A 55 -11.75 -12.58 13.51
N GLN A 56 -11.48 -11.86 14.59
CA GLN A 56 -11.74 -12.35 15.93
C GLN A 56 -13.14 -11.93 16.35
N GLU A 57 -14.04 -12.90 16.50
CA GLU A 57 -15.42 -12.66 16.92
C GLU A 57 -15.43 -12.09 18.36
N PRO A 58 -15.95 -10.88 18.59
CA PRO A 58 -15.86 -10.22 19.89
C PRO A 58 -16.59 -10.95 21.02
N GLU A 59 -17.67 -11.67 20.69
CA GLU A 59 -18.53 -12.34 21.67
C GLU A 59 -17.94 -13.67 22.15
N THR A 60 -17.22 -14.37 21.27
CA THR A 60 -16.73 -15.73 21.53
C THR A 60 -15.20 -15.78 21.66
N ASP A 61 -14.52 -14.69 21.32
CA ASP A 61 -13.06 -14.61 21.24
C ASP A 61 -12.44 -15.66 20.29
N THR A 62 -13.19 -16.06 19.27
CA THR A 62 -12.83 -17.14 18.33
C THR A 62 -12.38 -16.53 17.00
N PRO A 63 -11.22 -16.92 16.44
CA PRO A 63 -10.82 -16.50 15.11
C PRO A 63 -11.63 -17.24 14.04
N VAL A 64 -12.24 -16.49 13.14
CA VAL A 64 -12.96 -17.00 11.97
C VAL A 64 -12.35 -16.45 10.71
N LEU A 65 -12.56 -17.10 9.57
CA LEU A 65 -12.11 -16.56 8.28
C LEU A 65 -12.76 -15.20 8.01
N PHE A 66 -11.99 -14.28 7.45
CA PHE A 66 -12.48 -12.95 7.12
C PHE A 66 -13.53 -13.02 5.99
N GLN A 67 -14.69 -12.41 6.20
CA GLN A 67 -15.87 -12.46 5.32
C GLN A 67 -16.29 -11.08 4.86
N ARG A 68 -17.15 -11.02 3.83
CA ARG A 68 -17.76 -9.78 3.31
C ARG A 68 -18.41 -8.93 4.41
N LYS A 69 -19.16 -9.58 5.30
CA LYS A 69 -19.79 -8.92 6.47
C LYS A 69 -18.76 -8.15 7.32
N HIS A 70 -17.62 -8.78 7.59
CA HIS A 70 -16.56 -8.14 8.38
C HIS A 70 -15.97 -6.92 7.63
N MET A 71 -15.78 -7.01 6.31
CA MET A 71 -15.38 -5.87 5.50
C MET A 71 -16.37 -4.71 5.61
N GLN A 72 -17.67 -4.98 5.43
CA GLN A 72 -18.73 -3.97 5.52
C GLN A 72 -18.72 -3.27 6.88
N ASP A 73 -18.71 -4.03 7.96
CA ASP A 73 -18.78 -3.52 9.31
C ASP A 73 -17.54 -2.72 9.70
N LEU A 74 -16.36 -3.24 9.43
CA LEU A 74 -15.10 -2.57 9.75
C LEU A 74 -14.87 -1.31 8.91
N VAL A 75 -15.25 -1.31 7.63
CA VAL A 75 -15.22 -0.10 6.80
C VAL A 75 -16.15 0.96 7.36
N ARG A 76 -17.38 0.61 7.78
CA ARG A 76 -18.32 1.54 8.42
C ARG A 76 -17.75 2.11 9.73
N VAL A 77 -17.13 1.25 10.55
CA VAL A 77 -16.44 1.68 11.78
C VAL A 77 -15.32 2.65 11.46
N GLY A 78 -14.42 2.28 10.53
CA GLY A 78 -13.31 3.14 10.11
C GLY A 78 -13.77 4.50 9.57
N ASN A 79 -14.89 4.54 8.84
CA ASN A 79 -15.49 5.79 8.38
C ASN A 79 -16.05 6.67 9.51
N LYS A 80 -16.52 6.09 10.59
CA LYS A 80 -17.10 6.81 11.73
C LYS A 80 -16.06 7.33 12.72
N LEU A 81 -14.93 6.66 12.82
CA LEU A 81 -13.88 7.05 13.78
C LEU A 81 -13.14 8.30 13.29
N PRO A 82 -13.15 9.39 14.06
CA PRO A 82 -12.63 10.69 13.61
C PRO A 82 -11.11 10.72 13.44
N HIS A 83 -10.40 9.83 14.14
CA HIS A 83 -8.93 9.77 14.12
C HIS A 83 -8.37 8.90 13.00
N TYR A 84 -9.20 8.19 12.24
CA TYR A 84 -8.79 7.57 11.00
C TYR A 84 -9.00 8.53 9.83
N ASP A 85 -7.95 8.83 9.10
CA ASP A 85 -7.98 9.68 7.92
C ASP A 85 -8.35 8.89 6.66
N MET A 86 -8.01 7.60 6.64
CA MET A 86 -8.24 6.70 5.51
C MET A 86 -8.60 5.30 6.00
N VAL A 87 -9.08 4.46 5.10
CA VAL A 87 -9.39 3.04 5.35
C VAL A 87 -8.67 2.20 4.31
N SER A 88 -7.84 1.25 4.77
CA SER A 88 -7.14 0.32 3.88
C SER A 88 -8.02 -0.89 3.54
N THR A 89 -7.59 -1.74 2.60
CA THR A 89 -8.16 -3.08 2.42
C THR A 89 -7.99 -3.86 3.72
N ILE A 90 -9.04 -3.93 4.54
CA ILE A 90 -8.96 -4.38 5.93
C ILE A 90 -8.65 -5.86 6.03
N GLY A 91 -9.27 -6.65 5.15
CA GLY A 91 -9.09 -8.09 5.16
C GLY A 91 -9.36 -8.70 3.78
N ILE A 92 -9.04 -9.97 3.66
CA ILE A 92 -9.24 -10.77 2.45
C ILE A 92 -10.50 -11.61 2.65
N VAL A 93 -11.57 -11.28 1.92
CA VAL A 93 -12.85 -11.98 2.02
C VAL A 93 -12.71 -13.43 1.54
N ARG A 94 -13.26 -14.40 2.31
CA ARG A 94 -13.11 -15.83 2.06
C ARG A 94 -14.46 -16.56 1.90
N ASP A 95 -15.54 -15.82 1.87
CA ASP A 95 -16.91 -16.33 1.65
C ASP A 95 -17.38 -16.11 0.20
N VAL A 96 -16.44 -16.02 -0.72
CA VAL A 96 -16.64 -15.93 -2.17
C VAL A 96 -15.64 -16.84 -2.89
N GLU A 97 -15.86 -17.09 -4.17
CA GLU A 97 -14.92 -17.80 -5.02
C GLU A 97 -13.57 -17.04 -5.07
N ASP A 98 -12.45 -17.76 -5.01
CA ASP A 98 -11.11 -17.17 -4.88
C ASP A 98 -10.81 -16.09 -5.93
N TYR A 99 -11.25 -16.30 -7.17
CA TYR A 99 -11.02 -15.35 -8.27
C TYR A 99 -11.86 -14.06 -8.16
N LEU A 100 -12.86 -14.01 -7.25
CA LEU A 100 -13.70 -12.83 -6.98
C LEU A 100 -13.28 -12.08 -5.71
N THR A 101 -12.35 -12.61 -4.94
CA THR A 101 -11.97 -12.08 -3.63
C THR A 101 -11.65 -10.59 -3.67
N ASP A 102 -10.75 -10.17 -4.54
CA ASP A 102 -10.33 -8.77 -4.64
C ASP A 102 -11.45 -7.86 -5.18
N LEU A 103 -12.22 -8.33 -6.17
CA LEU A 103 -13.36 -7.58 -6.72
C LEU A 103 -14.45 -7.36 -5.68
N VAL A 104 -14.88 -8.44 -5.00
CA VAL A 104 -15.95 -8.35 -4.01
C VAL A 104 -15.49 -7.58 -2.77
N GLY A 105 -14.29 -7.85 -2.27
CA GLY A 105 -13.72 -7.10 -1.14
C GLY A 105 -13.63 -5.60 -1.42
N SER A 106 -13.16 -5.24 -2.62
CA SER A 106 -13.06 -3.83 -3.06
C SER A 106 -14.44 -3.19 -3.25
N LEU A 107 -15.41 -3.93 -3.79
CA LEU A 107 -16.79 -3.46 -3.92
C LEU A 107 -17.43 -3.20 -2.56
N GLU A 108 -17.27 -4.11 -1.59
CA GLU A 108 -17.77 -3.92 -0.23
C GLU A 108 -17.13 -2.72 0.45
N HIS A 109 -15.81 -2.53 0.25
CA HIS A 109 -15.14 -1.35 0.76
C HIS A 109 -15.72 -0.08 0.12
N PHE A 110 -15.81 -0.01 -1.19
CA PHE A 110 -16.36 1.13 -1.93
C PHE A 110 -17.79 1.45 -1.49
N ALA A 111 -18.66 0.44 -1.39
CA ALA A 111 -20.08 0.63 -1.07
C ALA A 111 -20.29 1.16 0.35
N ASN A 112 -19.46 0.77 1.31
CA ASN A 112 -19.61 1.07 2.73
C ASN A 112 -18.72 2.21 3.24
N GLY A 113 -17.75 2.69 2.43
CA GLY A 113 -16.77 3.72 2.77
C GLY A 113 -16.93 5.01 1.97
N ILE A 114 -16.52 6.13 2.56
CA ILE A 114 -16.42 7.43 1.89
C ILE A 114 -14.99 7.97 1.98
N LYS A 115 -14.29 7.70 3.07
CA LYS A 115 -12.91 8.12 3.28
C LYS A 115 -11.98 7.61 2.19
N PRO A 116 -10.82 8.24 1.99
CA PRO A 116 -9.79 7.73 1.08
C PRO A 116 -9.46 6.29 1.36
N MET A 117 -9.19 5.52 0.30
CA MET A 117 -8.95 4.09 0.34
C MET A 117 -7.49 3.78 0.02
N VAL A 118 -6.79 3.07 0.89
CA VAL A 118 -5.53 2.40 0.54
C VAL A 118 -5.87 1.01 0.01
N LEU A 119 -5.64 0.80 -1.28
CA LEU A 119 -6.04 -0.41 -1.98
C LEU A 119 -4.91 -1.43 -2.08
N LEU A 120 -5.10 -2.58 -1.45
CA LEU A 120 -4.27 -3.76 -1.67
C LEU A 120 -5.09 -4.78 -2.46
N CYS A 121 -4.51 -5.24 -3.56
CA CYS A 121 -5.07 -6.27 -4.42
C CYS A 121 -4.08 -7.44 -4.47
N SER A 122 -4.53 -8.61 -4.06
CA SER A 122 -3.68 -9.80 -3.95
C SER A 122 -3.43 -10.44 -5.31
N ASP A 123 -4.45 -10.51 -6.16
CA ASP A 123 -4.36 -11.07 -7.50
C ASP A 123 -3.98 -9.98 -8.50
N GLU A 124 -2.79 -10.09 -9.07
CA GLU A 124 -2.28 -9.16 -10.07
C GLU A 124 -3.13 -9.11 -11.33
N HIS A 125 -3.76 -10.23 -11.72
CA HIS A 125 -4.62 -10.30 -12.89
C HIS A 125 -5.98 -9.64 -12.68
N LYS A 126 -6.38 -9.40 -11.42
CA LYS A 126 -7.65 -8.75 -11.06
C LYS A 126 -7.53 -7.27 -10.77
N PHE A 127 -6.32 -6.74 -10.66
CA PHE A 127 -6.12 -5.34 -10.31
C PHE A 127 -6.75 -4.37 -11.33
N ASP A 128 -6.60 -4.65 -12.63
CA ASP A 128 -7.23 -3.83 -13.68
C ASP A 128 -8.76 -3.91 -13.61
N ASP A 129 -9.31 -5.10 -13.37
CA ASP A 129 -10.76 -5.30 -13.22
C ASP A 129 -11.33 -4.51 -12.02
N VAL A 130 -10.59 -4.47 -10.90
CA VAL A 130 -10.97 -3.68 -9.71
C VAL A 130 -10.99 -2.18 -10.04
N LEU A 131 -9.98 -1.66 -10.73
CA LEU A 131 -9.96 -0.24 -11.10
C LEU A 131 -11.06 0.09 -12.11
N ARG A 132 -11.33 -0.76 -13.11
CA ARG A 132 -12.45 -0.59 -14.07
C ARG A 132 -13.82 -0.60 -13.36
N MET A 133 -13.98 -1.44 -12.35
CA MET A 133 -15.20 -1.41 -11.51
C MET A 133 -15.35 -0.04 -10.85
N PHE A 134 -14.29 0.50 -10.26
CA PHE A 134 -14.33 1.82 -9.66
C PHE A 134 -14.57 2.93 -10.68
N GLU A 135 -13.94 2.87 -11.86
CA GLU A 135 -14.19 3.80 -12.95
C GLU A 135 -15.66 3.78 -13.42
N THR A 136 -16.27 2.59 -13.45
CA THR A 136 -17.69 2.45 -13.79
C THR A 136 -18.60 3.08 -12.76
N LEU A 137 -18.24 2.97 -11.47
CA LEU A 137 -19.05 3.46 -10.34
C LEU A 137 -18.81 4.93 -10.00
N HIS A 138 -17.65 5.48 -10.33
CA HIS A 138 -17.21 6.82 -9.89
C HIS A 138 -16.84 7.76 -11.03
N GLY A 139 -16.37 7.26 -12.16
CA GLY A 139 -15.78 8.03 -13.24
C GLY A 139 -14.25 8.07 -13.17
N ASP A 140 -13.64 9.15 -13.64
CA ASP A 140 -12.18 9.30 -13.66
C ASP A 140 -11.58 9.25 -12.24
N LEU A 141 -10.68 8.30 -12.03
CA LEU A 141 -10.03 8.08 -10.73
C LEU A 141 -8.84 9.00 -10.50
N GLY A 142 -8.23 9.53 -11.54
CA GLY A 142 -7.01 10.34 -11.47
C GLY A 142 -7.28 11.83 -11.22
N GLU A 143 -8.45 12.36 -11.59
CA GLU A 143 -8.79 13.78 -11.42
C GLU A 143 -8.91 14.17 -9.93
N LYS A 144 -9.59 13.31 -9.14
CA LYS A 144 -9.77 13.50 -7.70
C LYS A 144 -9.51 12.19 -6.98
N PRO A 145 -8.22 11.79 -6.84
CA PRO A 145 -7.88 10.47 -6.37
C PRO A 145 -8.30 10.26 -4.91
N PHE A 146 -9.15 9.27 -4.70
CA PHE A 146 -9.55 8.77 -3.39
C PHE A 146 -9.00 7.36 -3.13
N ILE A 147 -8.39 6.75 -4.13
CA ILE A 147 -7.76 5.43 -4.07
C ILE A 147 -6.25 5.61 -4.13
N ILE A 148 -5.55 4.95 -3.24
CA ILE A 148 -4.10 4.92 -3.15
C ILE A 148 -3.68 3.46 -3.23
N PRO A 149 -3.36 2.92 -4.42
CA PRO A 149 -2.85 1.56 -4.57
C PRO A 149 -1.53 1.38 -3.83
N TYR A 150 -1.39 0.22 -3.17
CA TYR A 150 -0.27 -0.12 -2.31
C TYR A 150 0.49 -1.31 -2.87
N PHE A 151 1.79 -1.15 -3.06
CA PHE A 151 2.67 -2.12 -3.68
C PHE A 151 3.88 -2.44 -2.81
N ASN A 152 4.24 -3.72 -2.76
CA ASN A 152 5.39 -4.20 -2.00
C ASN A 152 6.44 -4.81 -2.93
N PRO A 153 7.70 -4.35 -2.88
CA PRO A 153 8.82 -5.16 -3.32
C PRO A 153 8.98 -6.39 -2.42
N VAL A 154 9.67 -7.39 -2.92
CA VAL A 154 10.05 -8.58 -2.16
C VAL A 154 11.48 -8.38 -1.66
N SER A 155 11.63 -8.16 -0.36
CA SER A 155 12.96 -7.99 0.25
C SER A 155 13.74 -9.32 0.31
N PRO A 156 15.04 -9.37 -0.03
CA PRO A 156 15.83 -8.20 -0.42
C PRO A 156 15.87 -7.95 -1.95
N LEU A 157 15.68 -6.70 -2.34
CA LEU A 157 16.01 -6.14 -3.67
C LEU A 157 15.31 -6.80 -4.87
N VAL A 158 14.10 -7.33 -4.69
CA VAL A 158 13.33 -7.95 -5.77
C VAL A 158 12.05 -7.16 -6.04
N MET A 159 11.89 -6.70 -7.28
CA MET A 159 10.63 -6.19 -7.81
C MET A 159 10.02 -7.27 -8.70
N ASN A 160 8.96 -7.92 -8.26
CA ASN A 160 8.28 -8.93 -9.07
C ASN A 160 7.46 -8.29 -10.20
N GLU A 161 7.26 -9.05 -11.28
CA GLU A 161 6.58 -8.61 -12.48
C GLU A 161 5.16 -8.12 -12.18
N GLY A 162 4.36 -8.90 -11.47
CA GLY A 162 2.99 -8.54 -11.14
C GLY A 162 2.87 -7.25 -10.30
N THR A 163 3.83 -6.96 -9.40
CA THR A 163 3.87 -5.68 -8.67
C THR A 163 4.15 -4.51 -9.61
N VAL A 164 5.10 -4.68 -10.53
CA VAL A 164 5.48 -3.63 -11.49
C VAL A 164 4.34 -3.38 -12.48
N ASP A 165 3.66 -4.40 -12.95
CA ASP A 165 2.52 -4.28 -13.86
C ASP A 165 1.33 -3.56 -13.20
N LYS A 166 0.97 -3.94 -11.96
CA LYS A 166 -0.06 -3.22 -11.19
C LYS A 166 0.32 -1.75 -10.97
N MET A 167 1.57 -1.48 -10.66
CA MET A 167 2.06 -0.11 -10.45
C MET A 167 1.96 0.72 -11.72
N LYS A 168 2.34 0.15 -12.89
CA LYS A 168 2.17 0.78 -14.20
C LYS A 168 0.70 1.14 -14.45
N ILE A 169 -0.21 0.18 -14.29
CA ILE A 169 -1.66 0.36 -14.49
C ILE A 169 -2.21 1.50 -13.63
N ALA A 170 -1.78 1.62 -12.36
CA ALA A 170 -2.21 2.68 -11.47
C ALA A 170 -1.67 4.06 -11.89
N ILE A 171 -0.38 4.13 -12.23
CA ILE A 171 0.30 5.37 -12.63
C ILE A 171 -0.26 5.91 -13.96
N GLU A 172 -0.55 5.04 -14.93
CA GLU A 172 -1.16 5.44 -16.20
C GLU A 172 -2.53 6.08 -16.01
N ARG A 173 -3.28 5.67 -14.98
CA ARG A 173 -4.56 6.28 -14.56
C ARG A 173 -4.40 7.55 -13.70
N GLY A 174 -3.18 7.99 -13.45
CA GLY A 174 -2.92 9.19 -12.64
C GLY A 174 -3.16 9.01 -11.13
N LEU A 175 -3.26 7.77 -10.66
CA LEU A 175 -3.43 7.49 -9.24
C LEU A 175 -2.12 7.72 -8.47
N PRO A 176 -2.19 8.30 -7.25
CA PRO A 176 -1.07 8.25 -6.33
C PRO A 176 -0.83 6.80 -5.88
N VAL A 177 0.43 6.39 -5.82
CA VAL A 177 0.78 5.02 -5.45
C VAL A 177 1.68 4.99 -4.21
N VAL A 178 1.49 3.99 -3.36
CA VAL A 178 2.41 3.68 -2.27
C VAL A 178 3.32 2.55 -2.70
N VAL A 179 4.63 2.77 -2.62
CA VAL A 179 5.62 1.69 -2.63
C VAL A 179 6.16 1.57 -1.21
N SER A 180 5.89 0.46 -0.57
CA SER A 180 6.32 0.21 0.80
C SER A 180 6.92 -1.17 0.91
N ASN A 181 7.94 -1.30 1.71
CA ASN A 181 8.58 -2.58 1.93
C ASN A 181 8.50 -3.01 3.40
N TYR A 182 8.59 -4.30 3.59
CA TYR A 182 8.62 -4.97 4.86
C TYR A 182 9.86 -5.86 4.92
N SER A 183 10.65 -5.74 5.97
CA SER A 183 11.83 -6.57 6.12
C SER A 183 11.97 -7.15 7.52
N LEU A 184 12.61 -8.29 7.58
CA LEU A 184 12.99 -8.94 8.84
C LEU A 184 14.49 -8.73 9.04
N SER A 185 14.85 -7.80 9.92
CA SER A 185 16.24 -7.56 10.30
C SER A 185 16.85 -8.82 10.93
N GLY A 186 17.94 -9.29 10.35
CA GLY A 186 18.55 -10.58 10.71
C GLY A 186 18.12 -11.75 9.83
N ALA A 187 17.13 -11.58 8.94
CA ALA A 187 16.69 -12.60 8.00
C ALA A 187 16.73 -12.10 6.55
N THR A 188 15.85 -11.16 6.17
CA THR A 188 15.80 -10.61 4.80
C THR A 188 16.67 -9.38 4.61
N THR A 189 17.12 -8.77 5.70
CA THR A 189 18.09 -7.67 5.71
C THR A 189 19.16 -7.90 6.77
N PRO A 190 20.29 -7.17 6.72
CA PRO A 190 21.29 -7.23 7.80
C PRO A 190 20.67 -6.94 9.17
N ILE A 191 21.23 -7.53 10.23
CA ILE A 191 20.72 -7.32 11.59
C ILE A 191 20.98 -5.89 12.12
N THR A 192 21.91 -5.17 11.52
CA THR A 192 22.24 -3.81 11.96
C THR A 192 21.20 -2.81 11.42
N PRO A 193 20.72 -1.84 12.22
CA PRO A 193 19.76 -0.83 11.77
C PRO A 193 20.19 -0.11 10.47
N ALA A 194 21.44 0.31 10.40
CA ALA A 194 21.98 0.99 9.21
C ALA A 194 21.95 0.08 7.96
N GLY A 195 22.28 -1.21 8.12
CA GLY A 195 22.21 -2.19 7.02
C GLY A 195 20.78 -2.45 6.56
N THR A 196 19.85 -2.56 7.50
CA THR A 196 18.42 -2.69 7.20
C THR A 196 17.91 -1.48 6.43
N ILE A 197 18.15 -0.26 6.91
CA ILE A 197 17.72 0.98 6.25
C ILE A 197 18.32 1.08 4.84
N ALA A 198 19.60 0.74 4.67
CA ALA A 198 20.25 0.81 3.36
C ALA A 198 19.58 -0.09 2.33
N VAL A 199 19.21 -1.32 2.70
CA VAL A 199 18.49 -2.25 1.80
C VAL A 199 17.09 -1.74 1.50
N LEU A 200 16.32 -1.39 2.54
CA LEU A 200 14.95 -0.90 2.38
C LEU A 200 14.91 0.37 1.51
N LEU A 201 15.80 1.32 1.78
CA LEU A 201 15.87 2.56 0.99
C LEU A 201 16.23 2.27 -0.47
N ALA A 202 17.14 1.34 -0.75
CA ALA A 202 17.48 0.95 -2.11
C ALA A 202 16.27 0.38 -2.87
N GLU A 203 15.44 -0.44 -2.22
CA GLU A 203 14.20 -0.97 -2.80
C GLU A 203 13.19 0.13 -3.11
N LEU A 204 12.98 1.05 -2.16
CA LEU A 204 12.06 2.17 -2.34
C LEU A 204 12.50 3.11 -3.46
N LEU A 205 13.79 3.42 -3.53
CA LEU A 205 14.34 4.26 -4.60
C LEU A 205 14.26 3.56 -5.96
N ALA A 206 14.44 2.24 -6.01
CA ALA A 206 14.20 1.48 -7.23
C ALA A 206 12.72 1.57 -7.68
N GLY A 207 11.78 1.42 -6.75
CA GLY A 207 10.36 1.61 -7.02
C GLY A 207 10.04 3.02 -7.51
N LEU A 208 10.63 4.05 -6.90
CA LEU A 208 10.49 5.43 -7.34
C LEU A 208 10.97 5.63 -8.77
N VAL A 209 12.17 5.14 -9.11
CA VAL A 209 12.71 5.22 -10.47
C VAL A 209 11.79 4.55 -11.47
N ILE A 210 11.32 3.35 -11.19
CA ILE A 210 10.38 2.63 -12.06
C ILE A 210 9.11 3.46 -12.28
N GLY A 211 8.53 4.00 -11.22
CA GLY A 211 7.32 4.83 -11.31
C GLY A 211 7.52 6.09 -12.14
N GLN A 212 8.62 6.82 -11.91
CA GLN A 212 8.92 8.04 -12.66
C GLN A 212 9.29 7.76 -14.13
N LEU A 213 9.83 6.59 -14.47
CA LEU A 213 10.05 6.15 -15.85
C LEU A 213 8.75 5.81 -16.58
N TYR A 214 7.72 5.31 -15.87
CA TYR A 214 6.40 5.13 -16.49
C TYR A 214 5.71 6.47 -16.78
N LYS A 215 5.78 7.39 -15.82
CA LYS A 215 5.23 8.73 -15.97
C LYS A 215 5.99 9.71 -15.09
N GLU A 216 6.73 10.61 -15.72
CA GLU A 216 7.40 11.70 -15.01
C GLU A 216 6.38 12.54 -14.23
N GLY A 217 6.69 12.80 -12.97
CA GLY A 217 5.79 13.51 -12.07
C GLY A 217 4.67 12.64 -11.48
N ALA A 218 4.72 11.30 -11.63
CA ALA A 218 3.78 10.41 -10.96
C ALA A 218 3.81 10.62 -9.44
N PRO A 219 2.65 10.81 -8.78
CA PRO A 219 2.60 10.98 -7.34
C PRO A 219 2.87 9.66 -6.63
N MET A 220 3.94 9.61 -5.82
CA MET A 220 4.38 8.40 -5.15
C MET A 220 4.68 8.66 -3.68
N LEU A 221 4.25 7.73 -2.82
CA LEU A 221 4.59 7.67 -1.41
C LEU A 221 5.54 6.50 -1.19
N LEU A 222 6.58 6.73 -0.43
CA LEU A 222 7.56 5.71 -0.07
C LEU A 222 7.45 5.43 1.41
N GLY A 223 7.35 4.17 1.80
CA GLY A 223 7.26 3.77 3.19
C GLY A 223 8.09 2.54 3.49
N MET A 224 8.68 2.46 4.67
CA MET A 224 9.41 1.28 5.10
C MET A 224 8.89 0.78 6.44
N LEU A 225 8.89 -0.54 6.61
CA LEU A 225 8.51 -1.20 7.84
C LEU A 225 9.58 -2.21 8.24
N PRO A 226 10.66 -1.75 8.88
CA PRO A 226 11.67 -2.64 9.44
C PRO A 226 11.13 -3.34 10.68
N VAL A 227 11.28 -4.65 10.72
CA VAL A 227 10.86 -5.51 11.84
C VAL A 227 12.03 -6.42 12.19
N TYR A 228 12.17 -6.77 13.46
CA TYR A 228 13.21 -7.70 13.92
C TYR A 228 12.70 -9.12 13.96
N LEU A 229 13.56 -10.07 13.61
CA LEU A 229 13.33 -11.48 13.82
C LEU A 229 13.95 -11.93 15.14
N ASP A 230 13.15 -12.44 16.06
CA ASP A 230 13.69 -13.17 17.21
C ASP A 230 14.23 -14.53 16.75
N MET A 231 15.55 -14.65 16.77
CA MET A 231 16.26 -15.86 16.30
C MET A 231 15.95 -17.11 17.13
N LYS A 232 15.41 -16.96 18.34
CA LYS A 232 15.04 -18.07 19.21
C LYS A 232 13.65 -18.62 18.95
N THR A 233 12.69 -17.72 18.78
CA THR A 233 11.27 -18.07 18.58
C THR A 233 10.86 -18.07 17.11
N LEU A 234 11.68 -17.49 16.23
CA LEU A 234 11.41 -17.22 14.82
C LEU A 234 10.14 -16.35 14.59
N LEU A 235 9.76 -15.59 15.61
CA LEU A 235 8.67 -14.64 15.54
C LEU A 235 9.22 -13.25 15.18
N ASN A 236 8.46 -12.52 14.43
CA ASN A 236 8.74 -11.11 14.18
C ASN A 236 8.23 -10.26 15.35
N PHE A 237 8.93 -9.17 15.63
CA PHE A 237 8.53 -8.20 16.64
C PHE A 237 8.92 -6.78 16.24
N TYR A 238 8.11 -5.84 16.73
CA TYR A 238 8.39 -4.41 16.61
C TYR A 238 9.07 -3.96 17.90
N ASP A 239 10.20 -3.31 17.78
CA ASP A 239 10.86 -2.66 18.91
C ASP A 239 10.89 -1.14 18.70
N PRO A 240 11.25 -0.36 19.74
CA PRO A 240 11.34 1.10 19.62
C PRO A 240 12.29 1.58 18.53
N GLN A 241 13.36 0.83 18.22
CA GLN A 241 14.29 1.21 17.15
C GLN A 241 13.65 1.03 15.77
N SER A 242 12.88 -0.03 15.56
CA SER A 242 12.17 -0.21 14.29
C SER A 242 11.17 0.91 14.02
N ILE A 243 10.47 1.39 15.07
CA ILE A 243 9.53 2.50 14.96
C ILE A 243 10.24 3.84 14.68
N LEU A 244 11.43 4.03 15.24
CA LEU A 244 12.18 5.28 15.06
C LEU A 244 12.80 5.43 13.66
N VAL A 245 12.96 4.35 12.92
CA VAL A 245 13.59 4.34 11.59
C VAL A 245 12.61 4.09 10.44
N SER A 246 11.34 3.82 10.75
CA SER A 246 10.25 3.59 9.76
C SER A 246 9.64 4.87 9.15
#